data_40ebd36776fe95cc2c4ddbe2f92f2708
#
_entry.id   40ebd36776fe95cc2c4ddbe2f92f2708
#
_cell.length_a   1.000
_cell.length_b   1.000
_cell.length_c   1.000
_cell.angle_alpha   90.00
_cell.angle_beta   90.00
_cell.angle_gamma   90.00
#
_symmetry.space_group_name_H-M   'P 1'
#
loop_
_entity.id
_entity.type
_entity.pdbx_description
1 polymer ?
#
loop_
_entity_poly.entity_id
_entity_poly.type
_entity_poly.pdbx_seq_one_letter_code
_entity_poly.pdbx_strand_id
1 'polypeptide(L)'
;TPSARGATFTPSAPSPASGDRVASNTNATGSSTAVGTETRYEDLPNNHGQQRRKYDISPYTNRVASTKKPEQAVIDWILRETGTDIWFTEPLGLLSASKDTLYVYHTPEMQQLVAEVVDRFVSSEAEPQVFSLQLITIGSPNWRSKAHSLLQPVNVESPGVDAWLLSKENAAVLKAELEKRTDFSEHNAPTVMIHNGQSHTLARTRPKNYVRAVNMLANTWPGHTMEMGQIDEGYSLQLSPLMSLDGASIDAVIKCHIDQIEKLVPIAIDVPPVAGQRQRVQIQVPQMVSWRLHERFRWPSHAVLLLSCGVVAAPSPYKPNPLGVPNVF
;
A
#
# COMPACT_ATOMS: atom_id res chain seq x y z
N THR A 1 30.63 8.86 -53.37
CA THR A 1 29.23 8.95 -53.82
C THR A 1 28.72 7.58 -54.34
N PRO A 2 27.54 7.10 -53.99
CA PRO A 2 26.32 7.85 -53.79
C PRO A 2 25.55 7.54 -52.49
N SER A 3 24.73 8.50 -52.16
CA SER A 3 23.61 8.63 -51.30
C SER A 3 22.55 7.50 -51.42
N ALA A 4 22.00 7.02 -50.30
CA ALA A 4 20.72 6.30 -50.26
C ALA A 4 19.84 6.88 -49.13
N ARG A 5 18.70 7.36 -49.57
CA ARG A 5 17.64 8.06 -48.84
C ARG A 5 16.87 7.10 -47.88
N GLY A 6 16.53 7.64 -46.75
CA GLY A 6 15.55 7.06 -45.85
C GLY A 6 14.12 7.12 -46.39
N ALA A 7 13.35 6.07 -46.18
CA ALA A 7 11.93 6.01 -46.49
C ALA A 7 11.13 6.10 -45.16
N THR A 8 10.44 7.21 -45.01
CA THR A 8 9.41 7.44 -43.98
C THR A 8 8.07 6.84 -44.48
N PHE A 9 7.49 5.94 -43.71
CA PHE A 9 6.13 5.46 -43.96
C PHE A 9 5.13 6.33 -43.18
N THR A 10 4.26 7.03 -43.93
CA THR A 10 3.04 7.64 -43.43
C THR A 10 1.83 6.84 -43.90
N PRO A 11 0.86 6.48 -43.04
CA PRO A 11 -0.39 5.89 -43.51
C PRO A 11 -1.36 6.98 -43.96
N SER A 12 -1.85 6.84 -45.20
CA SER A 12 -2.84 7.69 -45.83
C SER A 12 -4.25 7.35 -45.33
N ALA A 13 -5.04 8.39 -45.10
CA ALA A 13 -6.49 8.32 -44.90
C ALA A 13 -7.21 8.26 -46.25
N PRO A 14 -8.37 7.57 -46.38
CA PRO A 14 -9.18 7.63 -47.58
C PRO A 14 -10.15 8.81 -47.57
N SER A 15 -10.22 9.52 -48.71
CA SER A 15 -11.18 10.56 -49.04
C SER A 15 -12.53 10.02 -49.51
N PRO A 16 -13.59 10.81 -49.41
CA PRO A 16 -14.96 10.37 -49.67
C PRO A 16 -15.36 10.55 -51.15
N ALA A 17 -16.16 9.63 -51.63
CA ALA A 17 -16.85 9.75 -52.92
C ALA A 17 -18.28 10.25 -52.78
N SER A 18 -18.60 11.27 -53.58
CA SER A 18 -19.91 11.89 -53.75
C SER A 18 -20.87 11.00 -54.52
N GLY A 19 -22.16 11.08 -54.20
CA GLY A 19 -23.20 10.50 -55.01
C GLY A 19 -24.61 10.83 -54.45
N ASP A 20 -25.22 11.82 -55.05
CA ASP A 20 -26.63 12.26 -54.86
C ASP A 20 -27.67 11.16 -55.11
N ARG A 21 -28.73 11.11 -54.32
CA ARG A 21 -30.12 11.31 -54.72
C ARG A 21 -31.14 11.04 -53.62
N VAL A 22 -31.82 12.08 -53.30
CA VAL A 22 -33.25 12.30 -52.93
C VAL A 22 -34.19 11.07 -52.98
N ALA A 23 -34.84 10.82 -51.82
CA ALA A 23 -36.30 10.69 -51.67
C ALA A 23 -36.71 10.48 -50.21
N SER A 24 -37.44 11.39 -49.75
CA SER A 24 -38.47 11.54 -48.71
C SER A 24 -38.96 10.31 -47.90
N ASN A 25 -39.13 10.63 -46.63
CA ASN A 25 -40.21 10.24 -45.69
C ASN A 25 -40.07 8.90 -44.92
N THR A 26 -39.89 8.93 -43.70
CA THR A 26 -40.83 8.94 -42.56
C THR A 26 -40.10 8.62 -41.26
N ASN A 27 -40.49 9.32 -40.24
CA ASN A 27 -40.13 9.19 -38.83
C ASN A 27 -39.77 7.79 -38.32
N ALA A 28 -38.56 7.67 -37.79
CA ALA A 28 -38.29 6.86 -36.61
C ALA A 28 -37.03 7.44 -35.92
N THR A 29 -37.32 8.32 -34.97
CA THR A 29 -36.37 8.82 -33.97
C THR A 29 -35.89 7.63 -33.13
N GLY A 30 -34.71 7.18 -33.40
CA GLY A 30 -34.01 6.14 -32.65
C GLY A 30 -32.63 6.64 -32.28
N SER A 31 -32.54 7.77 -31.57
CA SER A 31 -31.32 8.16 -30.88
C SER A 31 -31.19 7.24 -29.68
N SER A 32 -30.38 6.19 -29.86
CA SER A 32 -29.89 5.35 -28.76
C SER A 32 -28.84 6.11 -27.99
N THR A 33 -29.28 7.16 -27.32
CA THR A 33 -28.60 7.67 -26.16
C THR A 33 -28.79 6.60 -25.09
N ALA A 34 -27.74 5.96 -24.63
CA ALA A 34 -27.77 5.19 -23.41
C ALA A 34 -28.11 6.17 -22.28
N VAL A 35 -29.41 6.35 -22.08
CA VAL A 35 -29.95 6.99 -20.89
C VAL A 35 -29.62 6.03 -19.78
N GLY A 36 -28.50 6.32 -19.07
CA GLY A 36 -28.32 5.77 -17.76
C GLY A 36 -29.60 6.11 -17.00
N THR A 37 -30.38 5.09 -16.73
CA THR A 37 -31.59 5.21 -15.92
C THR A 37 -31.10 5.74 -14.56
N GLU A 38 -31.27 7.03 -14.30
CA GLU A 38 -31.16 7.54 -12.94
C GLU A 38 -32.21 6.76 -12.14
N THR A 39 -31.73 5.75 -11.43
CA THR A 39 -32.56 5.00 -10.49
C THR A 39 -33.08 6.05 -9.50
N ARG A 40 -34.33 6.41 -9.60
CA ARG A 40 -34.97 7.31 -8.63
C ARG A 40 -34.87 6.60 -7.30
N TYR A 41 -34.31 7.23 -6.31
CA TYR A 41 -34.16 6.66 -4.95
C TYR A 41 -35.52 6.32 -4.32
N GLU A 42 -36.61 6.77 -4.90
CA GLU A 42 -37.99 6.43 -4.55
C GLU A 42 -38.35 4.97 -4.87
N ASP A 43 -37.63 4.35 -5.82
CA ASP A 43 -37.85 2.97 -6.26
C ASP A 43 -36.99 1.95 -5.47
N LEU A 44 -36.23 2.38 -4.46
CA LEU A 44 -35.41 1.47 -3.66
C LEU A 44 -36.30 0.72 -2.65
N PRO A 45 -36.00 -0.61 -2.45
CA PRO A 45 -36.76 -1.42 -1.51
C PRO A 45 -36.65 -0.88 -0.09
N ASN A 46 -37.77 -0.62 0.56
CA ASN A 46 -37.86 -0.09 1.93
C ASN A 46 -38.57 -1.07 2.88
N ASN A 47 -38.25 -2.34 2.80
CA ASN A 47 -38.91 -3.39 3.60
C ASN A 47 -38.50 -3.40 5.07
N HIS A 48 -37.39 -2.73 5.41
CA HIS A 48 -36.80 -2.71 6.75
C HIS A 48 -36.66 -1.29 7.29
N GLY A 49 -37.44 -0.33 6.78
CA GLY A 49 -37.41 1.06 7.21
C GLY A 49 -36.11 1.80 6.80
N GLN A 50 -35.50 1.38 5.70
CA GLN A 50 -34.28 2.02 5.20
C GLN A 50 -34.56 3.50 4.87
N GLN A 51 -33.58 4.35 5.22
CA GLN A 51 -33.66 5.78 5.04
C GLN A 51 -32.43 6.28 4.28
N ARG A 52 -32.65 7.31 3.48
CA ARG A 52 -31.56 8.03 2.84
C ARG A 52 -31.11 9.17 3.73
N ARG A 53 -29.83 9.23 4.04
CA ARG A 53 -29.20 10.37 4.72
C ARG A 53 -28.03 10.90 3.92
N LYS A 54 -27.81 12.21 4.08
CA LYS A 54 -26.65 12.92 3.55
C LYS A 54 -25.83 13.43 4.72
N TYR A 55 -24.54 13.22 4.66
CA TYR A 55 -23.59 13.73 5.66
C TYR A 55 -22.64 14.69 4.97
N ASP A 56 -22.43 15.86 5.56
CA ASP A 56 -21.43 16.81 5.10
C ASP A 56 -20.06 16.38 5.58
N ILE A 57 -19.17 16.01 4.64
CA ILE A 57 -17.79 15.62 4.91
C ILE A 57 -16.79 16.69 4.46
N SER A 58 -17.28 17.86 4.01
CA SER A 58 -16.43 18.97 3.55
C SER A 58 -15.43 19.46 4.61
N PRO A 59 -15.76 19.50 5.93
CA PRO A 59 -14.78 19.92 6.94
C PRO A 59 -13.55 19.00 6.98
N TYR A 60 -13.74 17.71 6.72
CA TYR A 60 -12.63 16.75 6.63
C TYR A 60 -11.87 16.88 5.30
N THR A 61 -12.56 16.79 4.17
CA THR A 61 -11.92 16.78 2.85
C THR A 61 -11.13 18.06 2.55
N ASN A 62 -11.57 19.19 3.09
CA ASN A 62 -10.85 20.46 2.99
C ASN A 62 -9.57 20.49 3.85
N ARG A 63 -9.57 19.85 5.03
CA ARG A 63 -8.37 19.72 5.87
C ARG A 63 -7.26 18.89 5.21
N VAL A 64 -7.65 17.85 4.47
CA VAL A 64 -6.73 16.91 3.84
C VAL A 64 -6.69 17.04 2.30
N ALA A 65 -6.85 18.26 1.80
CA ALA A 65 -6.94 18.57 0.37
C ALA A 65 -5.74 18.07 -0.46
N SER A 66 -4.59 17.82 0.18
CA SER A 66 -3.41 17.22 -0.47
C SER A 66 -3.55 15.73 -0.75
N THR A 67 -4.51 15.06 -0.12
CA THR A 67 -4.78 13.62 -0.30
C THR A 67 -5.64 13.41 -1.54
N LYS A 68 -5.24 12.46 -2.38
CA LYS A 68 -6.08 12.06 -3.53
C LYS A 68 -7.29 11.28 -3.01
N LYS A 69 -8.50 11.75 -3.38
CA LYS A 69 -9.78 11.12 -3.01
C LYS A 69 -9.94 10.92 -1.50
N PRO A 70 -9.92 12.00 -0.71
CA PRO A 70 -10.07 11.89 0.74
C PRO A 70 -11.42 11.29 1.16
N GLU A 71 -12.47 11.50 0.36
CA GLU A 71 -13.78 10.91 0.58
C GLU A 71 -13.76 9.37 0.63
N GLN A 72 -12.83 8.75 -0.07
CA GLN A 72 -12.69 7.29 -0.05
C GLN A 72 -12.28 6.77 1.32
N ALA A 73 -11.50 7.52 2.08
CA ALA A 73 -11.10 7.12 3.43
C ALA A 73 -12.33 6.99 4.36
N VAL A 74 -13.33 7.86 4.20
CA VAL A 74 -14.57 7.78 4.98
C VAL A 74 -15.34 6.50 4.64
N ILE A 75 -15.48 6.19 3.35
CA ILE A 75 -16.11 4.95 2.90
C ILE A 75 -15.37 3.73 3.44
N ASP A 76 -14.05 3.70 3.29
CA ASP A 76 -13.23 2.57 3.74
C ASP A 76 -13.34 2.32 5.25
N TRP A 77 -13.45 3.38 6.06
CA TRP A 77 -13.62 3.26 7.49
C TRP A 77 -15.04 2.80 7.86
N ILE A 78 -16.08 3.28 7.18
CA ILE A 78 -17.44 2.81 7.36
C ILE A 78 -17.53 1.31 7.06
N LEU A 79 -17.00 0.87 5.91
CA LEU A 79 -17.02 -0.55 5.53
C LEU A 79 -16.25 -1.44 6.52
N ARG A 80 -15.19 -0.91 7.15
CA ARG A 80 -14.42 -1.63 8.18
C ARG A 80 -15.14 -1.71 9.51
N GLU A 81 -15.86 -0.68 9.90
CA GLU A 81 -16.58 -0.64 11.16
C GLU A 81 -17.84 -1.51 11.09
N THR A 82 -18.54 -1.46 9.96
CA THR A 82 -19.81 -2.16 9.79
C THR A 82 -19.69 -3.55 9.18
N GLY A 83 -18.53 -3.85 8.54
CA GLY A 83 -18.37 -5.02 7.69
C GLY A 83 -18.88 -4.78 6.27
N THR A 84 -18.22 -5.40 5.29
CA THR A 84 -18.59 -5.25 3.87
C THR A 84 -19.88 -5.98 3.52
N ASP A 85 -20.11 -7.14 4.12
CA ASP A 85 -21.20 -8.05 3.75
C ASP A 85 -22.58 -7.42 3.96
N ILE A 86 -22.73 -6.59 5.00
CA ILE A 86 -23.99 -5.92 5.34
C ILE A 86 -24.48 -4.99 4.21
N TRP A 87 -23.56 -4.44 3.40
CA TRP A 87 -23.89 -3.54 2.31
C TRP A 87 -24.36 -4.25 1.03
N PHE A 88 -24.10 -5.56 0.93
CA PHE A 88 -24.38 -6.38 -0.25
C PHE A 88 -25.43 -7.47 0.00
N THR A 89 -25.95 -7.55 1.22
CA THR A 89 -27.01 -8.48 1.63
C THR A 89 -28.30 -7.72 1.97
N GLU A 90 -29.42 -8.41 2.18
CA GLU A 90 -30.61 -7.79 2.73
C GLU A 90 -30.44 -7.47 4.22
N PRO A 91 -30.87 -6.26 4.65
CA PRO A 91 -31.50 -5.18 3.90
C PRO A 91 -30.53 -4.39 3.01
N LEU A 92 -30.90 -4.16 1.75
CA LEU A 92 -30.06 -3.47 0.78
C LEU A 92 -29.54 -2.12 1.31
N GLY A 93 -28.23 -1.95 1.29
CA GLY A 93 -27.55 -0.70 1.62
C GLY A 93 -26.85 -0.08 0.40
N LEU A 94 -26.82 1.26 0.34
CA LEU A 94 -26.03 2.00 -0.64
C LEU A 94 -25.14 3.00 0.08
N LEU A 95 -23.88 3.03 -0.34
CA LEU A 95 -22.87 3.94 0.18
C LEU A 95 -22.13 4.60 -0.99
N SER A 96 -22.16 5.93 -1.03
CA SER A 96 -21.50 6.70 -2.08
C SER A 96 -21.01 8.02 -1.52
N ALA A 97 -19.84 8.48 -1.95
CA ALA A 97 -19.32 9.78 -1.55
C ALA A 97 -18.94 10.62 -2.77
N SER A 98 -19.20 11.90 -2.66
CA SER A 98 -18.60 12.94 -3.45
C SER A 98 -17.58 13.68 -2.59
N LYS A 99 -16.87 14.65 -3.16
CA LYS A 99 -15.85 15.42 -2.44
C LYS A 99 -16.36 16.00 -1.10
N ASP A 100 -17.61 16.48 -1.08
CA ASP A 100 -18.14 17.22 0.07
C ASP A 100 -19.28 16.49 0.78
N THR A 101 -19.84 15.44 0.19
CA THR A 101 -21.05 14.80 0.70
C THR A 101 -20.96 13.29 0.62
N LEU A 102 -21.29 12.64 1.73
CA LEU A 102 -21.51 11.20 1.81
C LEU A 102 -23.00 10.91 1.73
N TYR A 103 -23.40 10.01 0.86
CA TYR A 103 -24.77 9.54 0.68
C TYR A 103 -24.89 8.13 1.20
N VAL A 104 -25.82 7.90 2.11
CA VAL A 104 -26.05 6.60 2.72
C VAL A 104 -27.53 6.25 2.64
N TYR A 105 -27.84 5.05 2.17
CA TYR A 105 -29.16 4.45 2.21
C TYR A 105 -29.05 3.14 2.98
N HIS A 106 -29.66 3.06 4.15
CA HIS A 106 -29.64 1.87 5.00
C HIS A 106 -30.67 2.00 6.15
N THR A 107 -30.75 0.97 7.00
CA THR A 107 -31.60 0.97 8.19
C THR A 107 -31.20 2.06 9.20
N PRO A 108 -32.11 2.50 10.07
CA PRO A 108 -31.81 3.52 11.09
C PRO A 108 -30.61 3.16 12.00
N GLU A 109 -30.48 1.89 12.36
CA GLU A 109 -29.37 1.40 13.19
C GLU A 109 -28.03 1.60 12.49
N MET A 110 -27.97 1.24 11.20
CA MET A 110 -26.75 1.45 10.40
C MET A 110 -26.45 2.93 10.21
N GLN A 111 -27.48 3.76 10.02
CA GLN A 111 -27.30 5.22 9.93
C GLN A 111 -26.67 5.80 11.20
N GLN A 112 -26.96 5.23 12.37
CA GLN A 112 -26.35 5.67 13.62
C GLN A 112 -24.85 5.32 13.65
N LEU A 113 -24.48 4.08 13.28
CA LEU A 113 -23.06 3.67 13.20
C LEU A 113 -22.28 4.54 12.18
N VAL A 114 -22.90 4.80 11.02
CA VAL A 114 -22.30 5.68 10.02
C VAL A 114 -22.10 7.09 10.56
N ALA A 115 -23.09 7.63 11.28
CA ALA A 115 -22.97 8.97 11.88
C ALA A 115 -21.79 9.02 12.87
N GLU A 116 -21.63 8.02 13.74
CA GLU A 116 -20.52 7.94 14.70
C GLU A 116 -19.14 7.92 13.98
N VAL A 117 -19.04 7.19 12.87
CA VAL A 117 -17.81 7.19 12.07
C VAL A 117 -17.57 8.54 11.43
N VAL A 118 -18.58 9.14 10.80
CA VAL A 118 -18.48 10.45 10.13
C VAL A 118 -18.09 11.53 11.12
N ASP A 119 -18.68 11.53 12.32
CA ASP A 119 -18.38 12.50 13.37
C ASP A 119 -16.90 12.47 13.79
N ARG A 120 -16.25 11.29 13.78
CA ARG A 120 -14.80 11.15 14.03
C ARG A 120 -13.95 11.84 12.96
N PHE A 121 -14.44 11.95 11.73
CA PHE A 121 -13.76 12.65 10.65
C PHE A 121 -14.02 14.16 10.66
N VAL A 122 -15.27 14.55 10.91
CA VAL A 122 -15.76 15.91 10.72
C VAL A 122 -15.55 16.79 11.94
N SER A 123 -15.50 16.18 13.15
CA SER A 123 -15.34 16.93 14.40
C SER A 123 -14.21 17.95 14.32
N SER A 124 -14.50 19.18 14.71
CA SER A 124 -13.52 20.26 14.77
C SER A 124 -12.44 20.03 15.81
N GLU A 125 -12.70 19.17 16.79
CA GLU A 125 -11.75 18.76 17.83
C GLU A 125 -10.76 17.68 17.36
N ALA A 126 -10.93 17.17 16.12
CA ALA A 126 -10.02 16.23 15.52
C ALA A 126 -8.68 16.91 15.13
N GLU A 127 -7.91 17.29 16.16
CA GLU A 127 -6.56 17.82 15.97
C GLU A 127 -5.65 16.79 15.27
N PRO A 128 -4.65 17.27 14.50
CA PRO A 128 -3.66 16.38 13.92
C PRO A 128 -2.87 15.68 15.05
N GLN A 129 -2.72 14.38 14.93
CA GLN A 129 -2.01 13.58 15.91
C GLN A 129 -0.53 13.46 15.54
N VAL A 130 0.32 13.54 16.54
CA VAL A 130 1.76 13.38 16.38
C VAL A 130 2.14 11.94 16.69
N PHE A 131 2.61 11.22 15.67
CA PHE A 131 3.10 9.85 15.79
C PHE A 131 4.62 9.83 15.72
N SER A 132 5.26 9.23 16.73
CA SER A 132 6.67 8.86 16.67
C SER A 132 6.77 7.41 16.19
N LEU A 133 7.24 7.23 14.97
CA LEU A 133 7.41 5.91 14.35
C LEU A 133 8.87 5.50 14.48
N GLN A 134 9.12 4.28 14.96
CA GLN A 134 10.48 3.76 15.09
C GLN A 134 10.57 2.39 14.42
N LEU A 135 11.50 2.24 13.49
CA LEU A 135 11.82 0.96 12.87
C LEU A 135 13.17 0.47 13.36
N ILE A 136 13.16 -0.65 14.06
CA ILE A 136 14.32 -1.23 14.73
C ILE A 136 14.50 -2.67 14.25
N THR A 137 15.73 -3.05 14.00
CA THR A 137 16.11 -4.45 13.76
C THR A 137 16.96 -4.96 14.91
N ILE A 138 16.67 -6.19 15.35
CA ILE A 138 17.40 -6.90 16.39
C ILE A 138 17.73 -8.30 15.86
N GLY A 139 19.00 -8.69 15.94
CA GLY A 139 19.47 -9.94 15.36
C GLY A 139 18.98 -11.21 16.08
N SER A 140 18.60 -11.13 17.37
CA SER A 140 18.10 -12.26 18.13
C SER A 140 16.81 -11.95 18.87
N PRO A 141 15.79 -12.84 18.81
CA PRO A 141 14.51 -12.66 19.47
C PRO A 141 14.54 -12.84 21.00
N ASN A 142 15.68 -13.15 21.60
CA ASN A 142 15.84 -13.41 23.04
C ASN A 142 15.48 -12.21 23.95
N TRP A 143 15.35 -11.00 23.39
CA TRP A 143 14.89 -9.81 24.11
C TRP A 143 13.49 -9.98 24.66
N ARG A 144 12.62 -10.77 23.98
CA ARG A 144 11.23 -10.99 24.38
C ARG A 144 11.11 -11.63 25.77
N SER A 145 11.99 -12.60 26.08
CA SER A 145 12.00 -13.24 27.39
C SER A 145 12.34 -12.26 28.53
N LYS A 146 13.25 -11.34 28.27
CA LYS A 146 13.65 -10.31 29.25
C LYS A 146 12.59 -9.22 29.43
N ALA A 147 11.90 -8.89 28.35
CA ALA A 147 10.89 -7.82 28.34
C ALA A 147 9.47 -8.33 28.68
N HIS A 148 9.27 -9.63 28.91
CA HIS A 148 7.95 -10.24 29.06
C HIS A 148 7.03 -9.53 30.06
N SER A 149 7.57 -9.06 31.17
CA SER A 149 6.79 -8.35 32.20
C SER A 149 6.33 -6.93 31.77
N LEU A 150 6.92 -6.37 30.73
CA LEU A 150 6.58 -5.06 30.19
C LEU A 150 5.57 -5.13 29.04
N LEU A 151 5.41 -6.32 28.45
CA LEU A 151 4.66 -6.56 27.23
C LEU A 151 3.25 -7.03 27.53
N GLN A 152 2.24 -6.30 27.07
CA GLN A 152 0.85 -6.72 27.10
C GLN A 152 0.46 -7.23 25.71
N PRO A 153 0.21 -8.52 25.52
CA PRO A 153 -0.04 -9.08 24.20
C PRO A 153 -1.35 -8.56 23.61
N VAL A 154 -1.32 -8.31 22.30
CA VAL A 154 -2.48 -7.95 21.48
C VAL A 154 -2.70 -9.07 20.47
N ASN A 155 -3.95 -9.45 20.26
CA ASN A 155 -4.27 -10.45 19.25
C ASN A 155 -3.97 -9.91 17.84
N VAL A 156 -3.34 -10.74 17.01
CA VAL A 156 -2.95 -10.44 15.63
C VAL A 156 -3.38 -11.59 14.75
N GLU A 157 -4.01 -11.31 13.63
CA GLU A 157 -4.48 -12.33 12.67
C GLU A 157 -3.39 -12.67 11.63
N SER A 158 -2.51 -11.70 11.34
CA SER A 158 -1.44 -11.88 10.35
C SER A 158 -0.39 -12.88 10.83
N PRO A 159 -0.09 -13.94 10.07
CA PRO A 159 0.88 -14.95 10.46
C PRO A 159 2.30 -14.36 10.56
N GLY A 160 3.02 -14.77 11.61
CA GLY A 160 4.40 -14.33 11.84
C GLY A 160 4.54 -12.92 12.38
N VAL A 161 3.43 -12.33 12.85
CA VAL A 161 3.42 -11.03 13.53
C VAL A 161 3.01 -11.23 14.98
N ASP A 162 3.74 -10.60 15.88
CA ASP A 162 3.34 -10.45 17.28
C ASP A 162 3.17 -8.97 17.58
N ALA A 163 2.17 -8.65 18.39
CA ALA A 163 1.87 -7.28 18.82
C ALA A 163 1.74 -7.18 20.33
N TRP A 164 2.20 -6.05 20.87
CA TRP A 164 2.09 -5.75 22.30
C TRP A 164 1.78 -4.27 22.51
N LEU A 165 1.14 -4.00 23.64
CA LEU A 165 0.98 -2.68 24.18
C LEU A 165 1.97 -2.47 25.32
N LEU A 166 2.50 -1.25 25.39
CA LEU A 166 3.39 -0.79 26.44
C LEU A 166 2.97 0.60 26.90
N SER A 167 3.24 0.95 28.16
CA SER A 167 3.25 2.35 28.56
C SER A 167 4.43 3.08 27.88
N LYS A 168 4.37 4.40 27.78
CA LYS A 168 5.47 5.19 27.18
C LYS A 168 6.77 5.00 27.96
N GLU A 169 6.68 4.89 29.28
CA GLU A 169 7.81 4.64 30.17
C GLU A 169 8.44 3.27 29.91
N ASN A 170 7.61 2.23 29.84
CA ASN A 170 8.08 0.86 29.53
C ASN A 170 8.70 0.77 28.13
N ALA A 171 8.13 1.47 27.15
CA ALA A 171 8.70 1.53 25.82
C ALA A 171 10.09 2.21 25.80
N ALA A 172 10.25 3.28 26.57
CA ALA A 172 11.55 3.96 26.73
C ALA A 172 12.57 3.07 27.42
N VAL A 173 12.19 2.37 28.48
CA VAL A 173 13.05 1.40 29.18
C VAL A 173 13.46 0.28 28.23
N LEU A 174 12.50 -0.31 27.53
CA LEU A 174 12.76 -1.38 26.56
C LEU A 174 13.74 -0.90 25.47
N LYS A 175 13.50 0.29 24.91
CA LYS A 175 14.41 0.85 23.88
C LYS A 175 15.81 1.02 24.41
N ALA A 176 15.98 1.61 25.59
CA ALA A 176 17.28 1.80 26.22
C ALA A 176 18.03 0.48 26.50
N GLU A 177 17.31 -0.58 26.85
CA GLU A 177 17.90 -1.92 27.00
C GLU A 177 18.30 -2.55 25.64
N LEU A 178 17.49 -2.30 24.60
CA LEU A 178 17.77 -2.79 23.26
C LEU A 178 18.99 -2.09 22.64
N GLU A 179 19.13 -0.78 22.83
CA GLU A 179 20.27 0.02 22.36
C GLU A 179 21.64 -0.43 22.90
N LYS A 180 21.66 -1.07 24.07
CA LYS A 180 22.89 -1.64 24.64
C LYS A 180 23.37 -2.90 23.91
N ARG A 181 22.56 -3.46 23.04
CA ARG A 181 22.85 -4.70 22.31
C ARG A 181 23.74 -4.43 21.10
N THR A 182 24.65 -5.33 20.82
CA THR A 182 25.53 -5.26 19.64
C THR A 182 24.81 -5.56 18.33
N ASP A 183 23.66 -6.25 18.39
CA ASP A 183 22.83 -6.63 17.27
C ASP A 183 21.64 -5.66 17.03
N PHE A 184 21.64 -4.50 17.70
CA PHE A 184 20.64 -3.44 17.54
C PHE A 184 20.98 -2.54 16.34
N SER A 185 19.98 -2.24 15.54
CA SER A 185 20.06 -1.24 14.48
C SER A 185 18.76 -0.48 14.34
N GLU A 186 18.81 0.83 14.48
CA GLU A 186 17.69 1.73 14.22
C GLU A 186 17.77 2.24 12.79
N HIS A 187 16.72 1.99 12.01
CA HIS A 187 16.69 2.34 10.59
C HIS A 187 16.07 3.69 10.33
N ASN A 188 15.02 4.02 11.07
CA ASN A 188 14.31 5.28 10.94
C ASN A 188 13.47 5.56 12.19
N ALA A 189 13.39 6.82 12.57
CA ALA A 189 12.63 7.27 13.73
C ALA A 189 11.94 8.62 13.44
N PRO A 190 11.10 8.74 12.38
CA PRO A 190 10.43 10.00 12.09
C PRO A 190 9.32 10.28 13.10
N THR A 191 9.14 11.55 13.37
CA THR A 191 7.94 12.08 13.99
C THR A 191 7.07 12.69 12.90
N VAL A 192 5.86 12.18 12.74
CA VAL A 192 4.92 12.59 11.69
C VAL A 192 3.64 13.11 12.29
N MET A 193 3.09 14.15 11.69
CA MET A 193 1.80 14.71 12.04
C MET A 193 0.77 14.20 11.04
N ILE A 194 -0.28 13.55 11.52
CA ILE A 194 -1.30 12.92 10.68
C ILE A 194 -2.67 13.40 11.14
N HIS A 195 -3.48 13.89 10.21
CA HIS A 195 -4.88 14.20 10.46
C HIS A 195 -5.71 12.92 10.54
N ASN A 196 -6.80 12.98 11.27
CA ASN A 196 -7.75 11.89 11.40
C ASN A 196 -8.17 11.38 10.02
N GLY A 197 -8.07 10.06 9.80
CA GLY A 197 -8.40 9.42 8.53
C GLY A 197 -7.39 9.63 7.40
N GLN A 198 -6.39 10.48 7.56
CA GLN A 198 -5.32 10.65 6.58
C GLN A 198 -4.35 9.46 6.63
N SER A 199 -3.93 8.98 5.48
CA SER A 199 -2.88 7.97 5.39
C SER A 199 -1.51 8.61 5.23
N HIS A 200 -0.56 8.18 6.02
CA HIS A 200 0.85 8.55 5.88
C HIS A 200 1.68 7.32 5.51
N THR A 201 2.51 7.46 4.48
CA THR A 201 3.40 6.38 4.03
C THR A 201 4.86 6.74 4.29
N LEU A 202 5.52 5.89 5.05
CA LEU A 202 6.94 5.93 5.29
C LEU A 202 7.59 4.78 4.52
N ALA A 203 8.38 5.09 3.50
CA ALA A 203 9.07 4.08 2.72
C ALA A 203 10.55 4.39 2.62
N ARG A 204 11.36 3.35 2.68
CA ARG A 204 12.79 3.40 2.39
C ARG A 204 13.16 2.16 1.62
N THR A 205 13.37 2.32 0.33
CA THR A 205 13.78 1.24 -0.56
C THR A 205 15.17 1.53 -1.13
N ARG A 206 15.89 0.46 -1.40
CA ARG A 206 17.21 0.49 -2.02
C ARG A 206 17.21 -0.42 -3.24
N PRO A 207 17.42 0.11 -4.44
CA PRO A 207 17.52 -0.70 -5.63
C PRO A 207 18.80 -1.54 -5.60
N LYS A 208 18.69 -2.81 -5.93
CA LYS A 208 19.81 -3.75 -6.09
C LYS A 208 19.77 -4.37 -7.48
N ASN A 209 20.80 -4.11 -8.23
CA ASN A 209 20.94 -4.65 -9.58
C ASN A 209 21.54 -6.05 -9.54
N TYR A 210 21.09 -6.91 -10.43
CA TYR A 210 21.62 -8.27 -10.59
C TYR A 210 21.55 -8.68 -12.07
N VAL A 211 22.34 -9.67 -12.44
CA VAL A 211 22.30 -10.23 -13.81
C VAL A 211 21.11 -11.19 -13.91
N ARG A 212 20.03 -10.72 -14.57
CA ARG A 212 18.77 -11.47 -14.70
C ARG A 212 18.85 -12.56 -15.77
N ALA A 213 19.40 -12.22 -16.92
CA ALA A 213 19.43 -13.10 -18.07
C ALA A 213 20.63 -12.81 -18.96
N VAL A 214 20.87 -13.71 -19.89
CA VAL A 214 21.87 -13.55 -20.94
C VAL A 214 21.16 -13.67 -22.29
N ASN A 215 21.20 -12.61 -23.08
CA ASN A 215 20.63 -12.58 -24.42
C ASN A 215 21.72 -12.92 -25.44
N MET A 216 21.44 -13.90 -26.31
CA MET A 216 22.36 -14.29 -27.36
C MET A 216 22.30 -13.30 -28.53
N LEU A 217 23.46 -12.88 -28.98
CA LEU A 217 23.63 -11.98 -30.12
C LEU A 217 24.31 -12.75 -31.25
N ALA A 218 23.61 -12.94 -32.36
CA ALA A 218 24.21 -13.57 -33.53
C ALA A 218 25.25 -12.63 -34.16
N ASN A 219 26.39 -13.20 -34.60
CA ASN A 219 27.41 -12.52 -35.38
C ASN A 219 28.10 -11.31 -34.72
N THR A 220 28.06 -11.20 -33.40
CA THR A 220 28.77 -10.15 -32.65
C THR A 220 29.69 -10.77 -31.62
N TRP A 221 30.84 -10.14 -31.35
CA TRP A 221 31.70 -10.53 -30.23
C TRP A 221 31.28 -9.73 -28.98
N PRO A 222 31.04 -10.34 -27.80
CA PRO A 222 31.33 -11.74 -27.40
C PRO A 222 30.19 -12.75 -27.65
N GLY A 223 29.22 -12.49 -28.51
CA GLY A 223 28.11 -13.39 -28.83
C GLY A 223 26.94 -13.37 -27.86
N HIS A 224 27.04 -12.57 -26.82
CA HIS A 224 25.97 -12.41 -25.81
C HIS A 224 26.03 -11.04 -25.15
N THR A 225 24.92 -10.63 -24.59
CA THR A 225 24.82 -9.45 -23.70
C THR A 225 24.12 -9.83 -22.43
N MET A 226 24.51 -9.23 -21.31
CA MET A 226 23.87 -9.43 -20.01
C MET A 226 22.66 -8.52 -19.86
N GLU A 227 21.53 -9.08 -19.51
CA GLU A 227 20.34 -8.35 -19.13
C GLU A 227 20.37 -8.11 -17.61
N MET A 228 20.37 -6.82 -17.23
CA MET A 228 20.32 -6.44 -15.83
C MET A 228 18.88 -6.36 -15.36
N GLY A 229 18.59 -6.98 -14.22
CA GLY A 229 17.36 -6.79 -13.47
C GLY A 229 17.61 -5.88 -12.27
N GLN A 230 16.54 -5.28 -11.77
CA GLN A 230 16.54 -4.49 -10.54
C GLN A 230 15.51 -5.03 -9.58
N ILE A 231 15.84 -5.09 -8.31
CA ILE A 231 14.94 -5.46 -7.21
C ILE A 231 15.08 -4.37 -6.16
N ASP A 232 13.94 -3.89 -5.65
CA ASP A 232 13.93 -2.92 -4.57
C ASP A 232 13.89 -3.67 -3.23
N GLU A 233 14.94 -3.51 -2.43
CA GLU A 233 15.05 -4.03 -1.08
C GLU A 233 14.72 -2.92 -0.08
N GLY A 234 13.91 -3.24 0.93
CA GLY A 234 13.60 -2.27 1.96
C GLY A 234 12.21 -2.44 2.56
N TYR A 235 11.63 -1.34 3.03
CA TYR A 235 10.33 -1.36 3.66
C TYR A 235 9.44 -0.22 3.21
N SER A 236 8.13 -0.46 3.30
CA SER A 236 7.07 0.53 3.17
C SER A 236 6.07 0.33 4.32
N LEU A 237 5.88 1.35 5.14
CA LEU A 237 4.94 1.39 6.24
C LEU A 237 3.89 2.46 5.96
N GLN A 238 2.64 2.08 5.83
CA GLN A 238 1.51 2.99 5.74
C GLN A 238 0.71 2.93 7.03
N LEU A 239 0.49 4.10 7.63
CA LEU A 239 -0.31 4.29 8.82
C LEU A 239 -1.52 5.16 8.48
N SER A 240 -2.72 4.68 8.81
CA SER A 240 -3.99 5.38 8.59
C SER A 240 -4.75 5.41 9.92
N PRO A 241 -4.53 6.43 10.77
CA PRO A 241 -5.16 6.51 12.08
C PRO A 241 -6.51 7.19 12.03
N LEU A 242 -7.38 6.80 12.94
CA LEU A 242 -8.64 7.45 13.26
C LEU A 242 -8.81 7.48 14.78
N MET A 243 -8.81 8.67 15.37
CA MET A 243 -9.01 8.84 16.80
C MET A 243 -10.47 8.62 17.19
N SER A 244 -10.70 8.17 18.42
CA SER A 244 -12.02 8.25 19.04
C SER A 244 -12.39 9.71 19.34
N LEU A 245 -13.69 9.99 19.45
CA LEU A 245 -14.20 11.35 19.69
C LEU A 245 -13.68 11.95 21.00
N ASP A 246 -13.48 11.11 22.02
CA ASP A 246 -12.91 11.49 23.33
C ASP A 246 -11.38 11.62 23.32
N GLY A 247 -10.71 11.31 22.19
CA GLY A 247 -9.26 11.31 22.08
C GLY A 247 -8.55 10.22 22.90
N ALA A 248 -9.30 9.35 23.58
CA ALA A 248 -8.74 8.36 24.49
C ALA A 248 -8.12 7.16 23.79
N SER A 249 -8.58 6.83 22.58
CA SER A 249 -8.08 5.69 21.83
C SER A 249 -7.74 6.04 20.37
N ILE A 250 -6.73 5.36 19.87
CA ILE A 250 -6.32 5.38 18.48
C ILE A 250 -6.78 4.08 17.82
N ASP A 251 -7.43 4.21 16.70
CA ASP A 251 -7.83 3.13 15.83
C ASP A 251 -7.06 3.32 14.52
N ALA A 252 -6.22 2.38 14.13
CA ALA A 252 -5.40 2.59 12.95
C ALA A 252 -5.28 1.34 12.08
N VAL A 253 -5.33 1.56 10.79
CA VAL A 253 -4.95 0.53 9.82
C VAL A 253 -3.47 0.68 9.52
N ILE A 254 -2.74 -0.39 9.75
CA ILE A 254 -1.31 -0.48 9.52
C ILE A 254 -1.07 -1.46 8.36
N LYS A 255 -0.45 -0.95 7.29
CA LYS A 255 0.06 -1.77 6.19
C LYS A 255 1.56 -1.67 6.20
N CYS A 256 2.22 -2.79 6.32
CA CYS A 256 3.67 -2.84 6.26
C CYS A 256 4.11 -3.90 5.27
N HIS A 257 5.11 -3.57 4.49
CA HIS A 257 5.70 -4.43 3.49
C HIS A 257 7.22 -4.32 3.61
N ILE A 258 7.88 -5.45 3.82
CA ILE A 258 9.33 -5.54 3.93
C ILE A 258 9.79 -6.58 2.92
N ASP A 259 10.66 -6.18 1.99
CA ASP A 259 11.31 -7.06 1.05
C ASP A 259 12.82 -7.05 1.29
N GLN A 260 13.39 -8.24 1.42
CA GLN A 260 14.81 -8.43 1.64
C GLN A 260 15.37 -9.48 0.70
N ILE A 261 16.56 -9.20 0.18
CA ILE A 261 17.32 -10.17 -0.60
C ILE A 261 18.20 -10.94 0.38
N GLU A 262 17.83 -12.20 0.64
CA GLU A 262 18.64 -13.09 1.46
C GLU A 262 19.95 -13.44 0.75
N LYS A 263 19.85 -13.81 -0.53
CA LYS A 263 20.99 -14.21 -1.34
C LYS A 263 20.75 -14.01 -2.83
N LEU A 264 21.78 -13.63 -3.56
CA LEU A 264 21.86 -13.73 -5.01
C LEU A 264 22.62 -15.01 -5.37
N VAL A 265 21.90 -16.05 -5.77
CA VAL A 265 22.49 -17.34 -6.10
C VAL A 265 23.06 -17.28 -7.51
N PRO A 266 24.39 -17.41 -7.70
CA PRO A 266 24.97 -17.45 -9.03
C PRO A 266 24.69 -18.81 -9.69
N ILE A 267 24.17 -18.77 -10.91
CA ILE A 267 23.97 -19.94 -11.76
C ILE A 267 24.79 -19.77 -13.02
N ALA A 268 25.66 -20.75 -13.28
CA ALA A 268 26.46 -20.76 -14.48
C ALA A 268 25.65 -21.31 -15.67
N ILE A 269 25.62 -20.57 -16.77
CA ILE A 269 24.97 -20.96 -18.03
C ILE A 269 26.04 -21.10 -19.09
N ASP A 270 26.03 -22.24 -19.81
CA ASP A 270 26.88 -22.43 -20.97
C ASP A 270 26.25 -21.70 -22.15
N VAL A 271 26.99 -20.76 -22.71
CA VAL A 271 26.57 -20.03 -23.92
C VAL A 271 27.18 -20.69 -25.17
N PRO A 272 26.51 -20.59 -26.34
CA PRO A 272 27.05 -21.14 -27.56
C PRO A 272 28.47 -20.69 -27.84
N PRO A 273 29.35 -21.57 -28.30
CA PRO A 273 30.73 -21.21 -28.55
C PRO A 273 30.83 -20.21 -29.70
N VAL A 274 31.55 -19.12 -29.44
CA VAL A 274 31.95 -18.17 -30.48
C VAL A 274 33.44 -18.42 -30.78
N ALA A 275 33.76 -18.59 -32.03
CA ALA A 275 35.13 -18.95 -32.50
C ALA A 275 35.67 -20.23 -31.86
N GLY A 276 34.82 -21.23 -31.60
CA GLY A 276 35.23 -22.55 -31.10
C GLY A 276 35.54 -22.61 -29.59
N GLN A 277 35.45 -21.52 -28.87
CA GLN A 277 35.66 -21.47 -27.41
C GLN A 277 34.34 -21.58 -26.65
N ARG A 278 34.24 -22.53 -25.73
CA ARG A 278 33.10 -22.62 -24.79
C ARG A 278 33.19 -21.46 -23.80
N GLN A 279 32.13 -20.71 -23.70
CA GLN A 279 32.02 -19.64 -22.73
C GLN A 279 30.96 -19.99 -21.68
N ARG A 280 31.28 -19.71 -20.43
CA ARG A 280 30.36 -19.87 -19.31
C ARG A 280 30.11 -18.52 -18.67
N VAL A 281 28.86 -18.11 -18.61
CA VAL A 281 28.40 -16.84 -18.06
C VAL A 281 27.58 -17.12 -16.81
N GLN A 282 27.63 -16.23 -15.83
CA GLN A 282 26.85 -16.36 -14.61
C GLN A 282 25.66 -15.42 -14.65
N ILE A 283 24.47 -15.97 -14.42
CA ILE A 283 23.28 -15.23 -14.02
C ILE A 283 23.09 -15.33 -12.50
N GLN A 284 22.25 -14.46 -11.98
CA GLN A 284 21.95 -14.42 -10.54
C GLN A 284 20.47 -14.65 -10.34
N VAL A 285 20.12 -15.59 -9.46
CA VAL A 285 18.74 -15.84 -9.04
C VAL A 285 18.56 -15.27 -7.64
N PRO A 286 17.73 -14.23 -7.47
CA PRO A 286 17.48 -13.66 -6.16
C PRO A 286 16.62 -14.59 -5.32
N GLN A 287 17.07 -14.89 -4.11
CA GLN A 287 16.27 -15.45 -3.04
C GLN A 287 15.80 -14.30 -2.17
N MET A 288 14.47 -14.13 -2.11
CA MET A 288 13.85 -13.02 -1.40
C MET A 288 13.04 -13.52 -0.23
N VAL A 289 13.08 -12.77 0.86
CA VAL A 289 12.16 -12.88 1.98
C VAL A 289 11.26 -11.66 1.94
N SER A 290 9.97 -11.91 1.85
CA SER A 290 8.93 -10.86 1.89
C SER A 290 8.06 -11.04 3.11
N TRP A 291 7.82 -9.94 3.79
CA TRP A 291 6.92 -9.93 4.93
C TRP A 291 5.85 -8.84 4.72
N ARG A 292 4.61 -9.16 5.07
CA ARG A 292 3.47 -8.28 4.85
C ARG A 292 2.54 -8.28 6.04
N LEU A 293 2.13 -7.09 6.44
CA LEU A 293 1.09 -6.84 7.45
C LEU A 293 0.01 -5.96 6.82
N HIS A 294 -1.24 -6.31 7.06
CA HIS A 294 -2.37 -5.45 6.75
C HIS A 294 -3.45 -5.72 7.80
N GLU A 295 -3.40 -4.97 8.89
CA GLU A 295 -4.31 -5.14 10.01
C GLU A 295 -4.75 -3.83 10.62
N ARG A 296 -5.86 -3.91 11.34
CA ARG A 296 -6.42 -2.85 12.16
C ARG A 296 -6.06 -3.11 13.62
N PHE A 297 -5.53 -2.07 14.26
CA PHE A 297 -5.20 -2.08 15.68
C PHE A 297 -5.95 -0.96 16.40
N ARG A 298 -6.40 -1.26 17.61
CA ARG A 298 -6.97 -0.25 18.50
C ARG A 298 -6.21 -0.25 19.81
N TRP A 299 -5.74 0.92 20.23
CA TRP A 299 -4.99 1.06 21.47
C TRP A 299 -5.22 2.42 22.13
N PRO A 300 -5.01 2.54 23.47
CA PRO A 300 -5.10 3.81 24.18
C PRO A 300 -4.07 4.83 23.65
N SER A 301 -4.45 6.10 23.52
CA SER A 301 -3.59 7.16 22.96
C SER A 301 -2.33 7.43 23.80
N HIS A 302 -2.35 7.06 25.08
CA HIS A 302 -1.21 7.16 25.99
C HIS A 302 -0.26 5.95 25.92
N ALA A 303 -0.64 4.87 25.24
CA ALA A 303 0.18 3.66 25.09
C ALA A 303 0.96 3.67 23.79
N VAL A 304 1.95 2.78 23.73
CA VAL A 304 2.77 2.49 22.54
C VAL A 304 2.40 1.12 22.00
N LEU A 305 2.14 1.04 20.72
CA LEU A 305 1.95 -0.23 20.01
C LEU A 305 3.31 -0.71 19.48
N LEU A 306 3.73 -1.89 19.90
CA LEU A 306 4.92 -2.57 19.44
C LEU A 306 4.53 -3.72 18.52
N LEU A 307 5.03 -3.71 17.30
CA LEU A 307 4.82 -4.78 16.31
C LEU A 307 6.15 -5.49 16.06
N SER A 308 6.14 -6.79 16.04
CA SER A 308 7.30 -7.61 15.69
C SER A 308 6.97 -8.55 14.55
N CYS A 309 7.73 -8.46 13.49
CA CYS A 309 7.56 -9.24 12.26
C CYS A 309 8.36 -10.55 12.24
N GLY A 310 8.61 -11.14 13.38
CA GLY A 310 9.36 -12.39 13.46
C GLY A 310 10.85 -12.21 13.08
N VAL A 311 11.48 -13.31 12.67
CA VAL A 311 12.87 -13.30 12.22
C VAL A 311 12.89 -12.98 10.73
N VAL A 312 13.13 -11.72 10.40
CA VAL A 312 13.44 -11.29 9.04
C VAL A 312 14.94 -11.10 8.98
N ALA A 313 15.61 -11.68 7.99
CA ALA A 313 17.03 -11.44 7.78
C ALA A 313 17.23 -9.94 7.56
N ALA A 314 17.84 -9.26 8.52
CA ALA A 314 18.08 -7.83 8.38
C ALA A 314 19.08 -7.63 7.23
N PRO A 315 18.86 -6.65 6.33
CA PRO A 315 19.95 -6.20 5.50
C PRO A 315 21.03 -5.68 6.45
N SER A 316 22.11 -6.41 6.57
CA SER A 316 23.29 -5.89 7.27
C SER A 316 23.57 -4.50 6.71
N PRO A 317 23.70 -3.45 7.54
CA PRO A 317 24.20 -2.19 7.03
C PRO A 317 25.52 -2.54 6.35
N TYR A 318 25.62 -2.27 5.06
CA TYR A 318 26.84 -2.50 4.29
C TYR A 318 27.97 -1.69 4.97
N LYS A 319 28.68 -2.34 5.87
CA LYS A 319 30.00 -1.84 6.28
C LYS A 319 30.93 -2.26 5.16
N PRO A 320 31.44 -1.33 4.35
CA PRO A 320 32.45 -1.68 3.39
C PRO A 320 33.61 -2.28 4.20
N ASN A 321 33.84 -3.58 4.02
CA ASN A 321 35.00 -4.23 4.61
C ASN A 321 36.21 -3.60 3.90
N PRO A 322 37.13 -2.94 4.62
CA PRO A 322 38.29 -2.28 4.01
C PRO A 322 39.19 -3.25 3.21
N LEU A 323 38.97 -4.55 3.33
CA LEU A 323 39.73 -5.59 2.63
C LEU A 323 38.99 -6.20 1.42
N GLY A 324 37.79 -5.71 1.05
CA GLY A 324 37.08 -6.15 -0.16
C GLY A 324 36.62 -7.63 -0.16
N VAL A 325 36.72 -8.33 0.96
CA VAL A 325 36.26 -9.71 1.08
C VAL A 325 34.77 -9.71 1.41
N PRO A 326 33.91 -10.42 0.65
CA PRO A 326 32.48 -10.50 0.98
C PRO A 326 32.32 -11.13 2.37
N ASN A 327 31.54 -10.49 3.25
CA ASN A 327 31.12 -11.15 4.49
C ASN A 327 30.24 -12.33 4.10
N VAL A 328 30.79 -13.52 4.20
CA VAL A 328 30.06 -14.79 4.13
C VAL A 328 29.58 -15.08 5.56
N PHE A 329 28.30 -14.87 5.81
CA PHE A 329 27.58 -15.44 6.93
C PHE A 329 26.28 -16.04 6.43
#